data_94406e2e3d2052404f40fe09067c0eb0
#
_entry.id   94406e2e3d2052404f40fe09067c0eb0
#
_cell.length_a   1.000
_cell.length_b   1.000
_cell.length_c   1.000
_cell.angle_alpha   90.00
_cell.angle_beta   90.00
_cell.angle_gamma   90.00
#
_symmetry.space_group_name_H-M   'P 1'
#
loop_
_entity.id
_entity.type
_entity.pdbx_description
1 polymer ?
#
loop_
_entity_poly.entity_id
_entity_poly.type
_entity_poly.pdbx_seq_one_letter_code
_entity_poly.pdbx_strand_id
1 'polypeptide(L)'
;MRLSELLEKLEYQLLFGTDDKDVKALKYQSEKCAQGDAFFALRGRDADGHDFLADAAAHGAEIFFVEDAQAADKLKSPKHGSRERPAVLPTAIRVTDSRRALALAACAFYRYPSEELLTIGITGTKGKTTTAFLLQAILEQAGLPTGMIGTVHCGYAGHYRTAANTTPESCEIQKMLREMADAGCKAAVMEVSSQGLKYSRAAGIYFDYALFTNLTPDHIGAGEHADFAEYAYWKSRLFTQCRTAVLHEADPHWKQMAQDSCAEKQILFRAGEVRLLRENGLLGSSFTIPGCEKPLCIGLPGTHNVENAMGAIAIAQDLGIRGASIREALREARVPGRTETVDIGPGCTALVDYAHNGVALRHLLQTLRQYEPRRLLLVFGCGGERDRERRFEMGRAAAQLADISLVTSDNPRREDPRRILRDIAAAMDEAQGNYRIIEDRREAIRTAVQMTERGDILVVAGKGHETYQLIGDEIRHFDDREELRKGRKL
;
A
#
# COMPACT_ATOMS: atom_id res chain seq x y z
N MET A 1 -1.18 16.11 -26.03
CA MET A 1 -1.16 14.86 -26.81
C MET A 1 -2.41 14.83 -27.68
N ARG A 2 -2.31 14.40 -28.93
CA ARG A 2 -3.49 14.22 -29.78
C ARG A 2 -4.34 13.06 -29.27
N LEU A 3 -5.65 13.19 -29.37
CA LEU A 3 -6.57 12.11 -28.99
C LEU A 3 -6.35 10.86 -29.83
N SER A 4 -6.09 10.99 -31.14
CA SER A 4 -5.76 9.89 -32.02
C SER A 4 -4.54 9.07 -31.55
N GLU A 5 -3.48 9.73 -31.05
CA GLU A 5 -2.31 9.06 -30.45
C GLU A 5 -2.67 8.32 -29.17
N LEU A 6 -3.54 8.92 -28.33
CA LEU A 6 -4.01 8.31 -27.08
C LEU A 6 -4.83 7.03 -27.34
N LEU A 7 -5.58 7.00 -28.46
CA LEU A 7 -6.46 5.90 -28.83
C LEU A 7 -5.76 4.72 -29.53
N GLU A 8 -4.50 4.88 -29.94
CA GLU A 8 -3.78 3.92 -30.81
C GLU A 8 -3.77 2.48 -30.26
N LYS A 9 -3.65 2.31 -28.95
CA LYS A 9 -3.65 0.98 -28.29
C LYS A 9 -4.97 0.64 -27.58
N LEU A 10 -6.05 1.38 -27.85
CA LEU A 10 -7.36 1.15 -27.25
C LEU A 10 -8.31 0.52 -28.26
N GLU A 11 -9.11 -0.45 -27.78
CA GLU A 11 -10.31 -0.90 -28.51
C GLU A 11 -11.45 0.07 -28.16
N TYR A 12 -11.92 0.80 -29.14
CA TYR A 12 -12.92 1.84 -28.93
C TYR A 12 -13.93 1.98 -30.08
N GLN A 13 -15.04 2.64 -29.79
CA GLN A 13 -16.02 3.10 -30.76
C GLN A 13 -16.24 4.60 -30.59
N LEU A 14 -15.99 5.39 -31.62
CA LEU A 14 -16.36 6.79 -31.62
C LEU A 14 -17.89 6.91 -31.76
N LEU A 15 -18.55 7.46 -30.73
CA LEU A 15 -20.01 7.65 -30.74
C LEU A 15 -20.39 8.94 -31.45
N PHE A 16 -19.68 10.02 -31.17
CA PHE A 16 -19.81 11.33 -31.83
C PHE A 16 -18.60 12.21 -31.51
N GLY A 17 -18.48 13.32 -32.25
CA GLY A 17 -17.33 14.22 -32.16
C GLY A 17 -16.21 13.83 -33.11
N THR A 18 -14.97 14.17 -32.77
CA THR A 18 -13.79 13.90 -33.58
C THR A 18 -12.61 13.46 -32.70
N ASP A 19 -11.71 12.67 -33.23
CA ASP A 19 -10.44 12.25 -32.63
C ASP A 19 -9.29 13.24 -32.89
N ASP A 20 -9.55 14.29 -33.69
CA ASP A 20 -8.61 15.39 -33.95
C ASP A 20 -8.71 16.49 -32.89
N LYS A 21 -8.53 16.11 -31.61
CA LYS A 21 -8.50 17.04 -30.46
C LYS A 21 -7.22 16.86 -29.64
N ASP A 22 -6.83 17.92 -28.96
CA ASP A 22 -5.76 17.83 -27.97
C ASP A 22 -6.31 17.44 -26.60
N VAL A 23 -5.71 16.43 -25.98
CA VAL A 23 -5.97 16.02 -24.59
C VAL A 23 -4.96 16.73 -23.68
N LYS A 24 -5.45 17.53 -22.72
CA LYS A 24 -4.60 18.27 -21.77
C LYS A 24 -4.32 17.46 -20.52
N ALA A 25 -5.31 16.75 -20.00
CA ALA A 25 -5.15 15.86 -18.85
C ALA A 25 -6.19 14.72 -18.88
N LEU A 26 -5.91 13.66 -18.13
CA LEU A 26 -6.81 12.53 -17.90
C LEU A 26 -7.46 12.69 -16.53
N LYS A 27 -8.79 12.62 -16.47
CA LYS A 27 -9.58 12.81 -15.25
C LYS A 27 -10.62 11.70 -15.09
N TYR A 28 -10.88 11.36 -13.84
CA TYR A 28 -11.94 10.43 -13.43
C TYR A 28 -12.81 11.00 -12.29
N GLN A 29 -12.54 12.23 -11.86
CA GLN A 29 -13.33 13.00 -10.90
C GLN A 29 -13.85 14.25 -11.61
N SER A 30 -15.16 14.39 -11.68
CA SER A 30 -15.81 15.43 -12.49
C SER A 30 -15.48 16.85 -12.02
N GLU A 31 -15.38 17.05 -10.70
CA GLU A 31 -15.05 18.34 -10.07
C GLU A 31 -13.60 18.79 -10.34
N LYS A 32 -12.74 17.89 -10.82
CA LYS A 32 -11.35 18.19 -11.16
C LYS A 32 -11.12 18.42 -12.66
N CYS A 33 -12.18 18.34 -13.45
CA CYS A 33 -12.11 18.60 -14.89
C CYS A 33 -11.86 20.06 -15.20
N ALA A 34 -11.17 20.31 -16.30
CA ALA A 34 -10.92 21.63 -16.88
C ALA A 34 -11.04 21.56 -18.41
N GLN A 35 -10.94 22.72 -19.07
CA GLN A 35 -11.06 22.82 -20.52
C GLN A 35 -9.96 22.00 -21.25
N GLY A 36 -10.39 21.11 -22.13
CA GLY A 36 -9.52 20.22 -22.92
C GLY A 36 -9.15 18.92 -22.20
N ASP A 37 -9.72 18.62 -21.02
CA ASP A 37 -9.50 17.37 -20.32
C ASP A 37 -10.34 16.24 -20.93
N ALA A 38 -9.82 15.01 -20.80
CA ALA A 38 -10.52 13.77 -21.06
C ALA A 38 -11.05 13.17 -19.74
N PHE A 39 -12.35 13.01 -19.67
CA PHE A 39 -13.03 12.40 -18.52
C PHE A 39 -13.33 10.93 -18.78
N PHE A 40 -12.92 10.06 -17.86
CA PHE A 40 -13.21 8.62 -17.88
C PHE A 40 -14.31 8.32 -16.86
N ALA A 41 -15.48 7.87 -17.33
CA ALA A 41 -16.61 7.51 -16.49
C ALA A 41 -16.35 6.13 -15.84
N LEU A 42 -15.69 6.10 -14.69
CA LEU A 42 -15.36 4.87 -13.98
C LEU A 42 -16.56 4.40 -13.13
N ARG A 43 -16.86 3.12 -13.16
CA ARG A 43 -17.77 2.52 -12.20
C ARG A 43 -17.04 2.27 -10.88
N GLY A 44 -17.45 3.03 -9.87
CA GLY A 44 -16.95 2.91 -8.50
C GLY A 44 -17.80 1.96 -7.65
N ARG A 45 -17.39 1.79 -6.39
CA ARG A 45 -18.17 1.03 -5.40
C ARG A 45 -19.43 1.78 -4.97
N ASP A 46 -19.29 3.09 -4.75
CA ASP A 46 -20.32 3.93 -4.13
C ASP A 46 -20.99 4.88 -5.15
N ALA A 47 -20.44 5.01 -6.36
CA ALA A 47 -20.94 5.88 -7.41
C ALA A 47 -20.58 5.37 -8.81
N ASP A 48 -21.44 5.63 -9.80
CA ASP A 48 -21.16 5.38 -11.21
C ASP A 48 -20.72 6.70 -11.89
N GLY A 49 -19.52 6.71 -12.47
CA GLY A 49 -18.97 7.87 -13.19
C GLY A 49 -19.85 8.37 -14.33
N HIS A 50 -20.72 7.52 -14.89
CA HIS A 50 -21.67 7.91 -15.94
C HIS A 50 -22.73 8.88 -15.46
N ASP A 51 -23.00 8.96 -14.16
CA ASP A 51 -23.92 9.94 -13.59
C ASP A 51 -23.33 11.35 -13.55
N PHE A 52 -22.01 11.49 -13.64
CA PHE A 52 -21.28 12.74 -13.55
C PHE A 52 -20.83 13.31 -14.90
N LEU A 53 -21.28 12.75 -16.04
CA LEU A 53 -20.91 13.24 -17.39
C LEU A 53 -21.28 14.70 -17.59
N ALA A 54 -22.49 15.10 -17.17
CA ALA A 54 -22.95 16.47 -17.30
C ALA A 54 -22.16 17.45 -16.41
N ASP A 55 -21.79 16.99 -15.22
CA ASP A 55 -20.98 17.75 -14.27
C ASP A 55 -19.56 17.93 -14.79
N ALA A 56 -18.91 16.88 -15.30
CA ALA A 56 -17.59 16.93 -15.92
C ALA A 56 -17.59 17.89 -17.14
N ALA A 57 -18.64 17.85 -17.97
CA ALA A 57 -18.80 18.78 -19.09
C ALA A 57 -18.97 20.23 -18.61
N ALA A 58 -19.67 20.44 -17.48
CA ALA A 58 -19.86 21.75 -16.87
C ALA A 58 -18.54 22.34 -16.36
N HIS A 59 -17.61 21.49 -15.88
CA HIS A 59 -16.26 21.87 -15.46
C HIS A 59 -15.27 22.00 -16.63
N GLY A 60 -15.67 21.64 -17.86
CA GLY A 60 -14.87 21.89 -19.06
C GLY A 60 -14.29 20.66 -19.73
N ALA A 61 -14.63 19.43 -19.30
CA ALA A 61 -14.22 18.24 -20.04
C ALA A 61 -14.79 18.29 -21.48
N GLU A 62 -13.97 17.95 -22.46
CA GLU A 62 -14.33 17.98 -23.88
C GLU A 62 -14.33 16.59 -24.51
N ILE A 63 -13.73 15.60 -23.86
CA ILE A 63 -13.58 14.22 -24.33
C ILE A 63 -14.08 13.29 -23.22
N PHE A 64 -14.93 12.32 -23.56
CA PHE A 64 -15.59 11.45 -22.61
C PHE A 64 -15.43 9.99 -23.01
N PHE A 65 -14.87 9.19 -22.09
CA PHE A 65 -14.79 7.75 -22.21
C PHE A 65 -15.89 7.10 -21.38
N VAL A 66 -16.75 6.31 -22.01
CA VAL A 66 -17.94 5.70 -21.42
C VAL A 66 -18.05 4.22 -21.78
N GLU A 67 -18.63 3.41 -20.90
CA GLU A 67 -19.03 2.03 -21.20
C GLU A 67 -20.44 1.95 -21.77
N ASP A 68 -21.32 2.82 -21.27
CA ASP A 68 -22.72 2.94 -21.71
C ASP A 68 -22.88 4.05 -22.76
N ALA A 69 -23.17 3.64 -24.01
CA ALA A 69 -23.42 4.58 -25.10
C ALA A 69 -24.64 5.47 -24.85
N GLN A 70 -25.68 4.98 -24.15
CA GLN A 70 -26.89 5.76 -23.87
C GLN A 70 -26.61 6.86 -22.87
N ALA A 71 -25.71 6.64 -21.90
CA ALA A 71 -25.30 7.66 -20.97
C ALA A 71 -24.65 8.88 -21.68
N ALA A 72 -23.92 8.64 -22.79
CA ALA A 72 -23.29 9.70 -23.58
C ALA A 72 -24.33 10.60 -24.30
N ASP A 73 -25.56 10.17 -24.51
CA ASP A 73 -26.58 11.02 -25.14
C ASP A 73 -26.91 12.26 -24.32
N LYS A 74 -26.69 12.22 -23.00
CA LYS A 74 -26.83 13.38 -22.12
C LYS A 74 -25.89 14.53 -22.51
N LEU A 75 -24.78 14.23 -23.18
CA LEU A 75 -23.79 15.23 -23.63
C LEU A 75 -24.22 15.94 -24.92
N LYS A 76 -25.18 15.39 -25.67
CA LYS A 76 -25.71 16.00 -26.93
C LYS A 76 -26.72 17.11 -26.65
N SER A 77 -27.31 17.13 -25.46
CA SER A 77 -28.31 18.13 -25.08
C SER A 77 -27.67 19.41 -24.58
N PRO A 78 -28.14 20.61 -24.99
CA PRO A 78 -27.67 21.87 -24.43
C PRO A 78 -27.92 21.92 -22.92
N LYS A 79 -26.98 22.51 -22.17
CA LYS A 79 -27.12 22.72 -20.71
C LYS A 79 -28.53 23.29 -20.38
N HIS A 80 -29.20 22.73 -19.39
CA HIS A 80 -30.43 23.33 -18.84
C HIS A 80 -30.17 24.79 -18.47
N GLY A 81 -30.78 25.72 -19.21
CA GLY A 81 -30.73 27.16 -18.96
C GLY A 81 -29.82 28.00 -19.87
N SER A 82 -28.94 27.42 -20.71
CA SER A 82 -28.22 28.17 -21.73
C SER A 82 -28.86 28.02 -23.10
N ARG A 83 -29.22 29.14 -23.74
CA ARG A 83 -29.72 29.17 -25.12
C ARG A 83 -28.60 28.99 -26.18
N GLU A 84 -27.35 28.89 -25.76
CA GLU A 84 -26.19 28.75 -26.64
C GLU A 84 -25.75 27.30 -26.71
N ARG A 85 -25.69 26.75 -27.93
CA ARG A 85 -25.03 25.49 -28.19
C ARG A 85 -23.54 25.65 -27.83
N PRO A 86 -22.90 24.65 -27.22
CA PRO A 86 -21.46 24.69 -27.03
C PRO A 86 -20.79 24.95 -28.38
N ALA A 87 -19.82 25.87 -28.41
CA ALA A 87 -19.13 26.26 -29.65
C ALA A 87 -18.38 25.07 -30.31
N VAL A 88 -18.06 24.05 -29.51
CA VAL A 88 -17.46 22.79 -29.97
C VAL A 88 -18.26 21.63 -29.37
N LEU A 89 -18.71 20.70 -30.23
CA LEU A 89 -19.36 19.46 -29.73
C LEU A 89 -18.34 18.64 -28.94
N PRO A 90 -18.73 18.06 -27.80
CA PRO A 90 -17.88 17.12 -27.06
C PRO A 90 -17.60 15.88 -27.94
N THR A 91 -16.52 15.20 -27.64
CA THR A 91 -16.23 13.89 -28.23
C THR A 91 -16.57 12.79 -27.23
N ALA A 92 -17.37 11.82 -27.61
CA ALA A 92 -17.70 10.66 -26.77
C ALA A 92 -17.21 9.37 -27.42
N ILE A 93 -16.53 8.57 -26.64
CA ILE A 93 -15.84 7.36 -27.03
C ILE A 93 -16.36 6.24 -26.13
N ARG A 94 -16.88 5.19 -26.74
CA ARG A 94 -17.26 3.97 -26.03
C ARG A 94 -16.08 3.03 -25.91
N VAL A 95 -15.88 2.49 -24.73
CA VAL A 95 -14.89 1.44 -24.40
C VAL A 95 -15.60 0.31 -23.66
N THR A 96 -15.02 -0.89 -23.65
CA THR A 96 -15.59 -2.06 -22.96
C THR A 96 -15.34 -2.03 -21.45
N ASP A 97 -14.22 -1.41 -21.03
CA ASP A 97 -13.80 -1.26 -19.64
C ASP A 97 -13.10 0.11 -19.51
N SER A 98 -13.76 1.05 -18.84
CA SER A 98 -13.25 2.41 -18.69
C SER A 98 -12.04 2.50 -17.77
N ARG A 99 -11.87 1.57 -16.81
CA ARG A 99 -10.68 1.51 -15.95
C ARG A 99 -9.46 1.04 -16.71
N ARG A 100 -9.61 -0.02 -17.52
CA ARG A 100 -8.54 -0.50 -18.39
C ARG A 100 -8.19 0.55 -19.46
N ALA A 101 -9.20 1.20 -20.03
CA ALA A 101 -8.99 2.29 -20.99
C ALA A 101 -8.22 3.46 -20.37
N LEU A 102 -8.57 3.89 -19.14
CA LEU A 102 -7.81 4.91 -18.42
C LEU A 102 -6.35 4.50 -18.21
N ALA A 103 -6.10 3.24 -17.85
CA ALA A 103 -4.74 2.75 -17.62
C ALA A 103 -3.88 2.79 -18.88
N LEU A 104 -4.40 2.28 -20.00
CA LEU A 104 -3.69 2.29 -21.29
C LEU A 104 -3.53 3.69 -21.85
N ALA A 105 -4.57 4.53 -21.74
CA ALA A 105 -4.50 5.94 -22.10
C ALA A 105 -3.44 6.68 -21.26
N ALA A 106 -3.33 6.38 -19.96
CA ALA A 106 -2.32 6.98 -19.09
C ALA A 106 -0.90 6.55 -19.49
N CYS A 107 -0.69 5.28 -19.85
CA CYS A 107 0.61 4.84 -20.39
C CYS A 107 1.03 5.70 -21.60
N ALA A 108 0.13 5.87 -22.57
CA ALA A 108 0.41 6.66 -23.76
C ALA A 108 0.63 8.16 -23.41
N PHE A 109 -0.27 8.72 -22.61
CA PHE A 109 -0.23 10.14 -22.23
C PHE A 109 1.08 10.52 -21.53
N TYR A 110 1.61 9.65 -20.68
CA TYR A 110 2.88 9.83 -19.98
C TYR A 110 4.06 9.17 -20.69
N ARG A 111 3.90 8.77 -21.99
CA ARG A 111 4.96 8.26 -22.85
C ARG A 111 5.64 7.00 -22.32
N TYR A 112 4.84 6.03 -21.85
CA TYR A 112 5.29 4.70 -21.41
C TYR A 112 6.49 4.72 -20.45
N PRO A 113 6.46 5.45 -19.33
CA PRO A 113 7.62 5.60 -18.45
C PRO A 113 8.10 4.29 -17.82
N SER A 114 7.23 3.27 -17.74
CA SER A 114 7.60 1.94 -17.28
C SER A 114 8.59 1.22 -18.22
N GLU A 115 8.71 1.63 -19.48
CA GLU A 115 9.68 1.07 -20.42
C GLU A 115 11.09 1.70 -20.26
N GLU A 116 11.20 2.81 -19.54
CA GLU A 116 12.45 3.52 -19.25
C GLU A 116 13.05 3.18 -17.89
N LEU A 117 12.28 2.50 -17.02
CA LEU A 117 12.64 2.14 -15.64
C LEU A 117 12.69 0.62 -15.47
N LEU A 118 13.61 0.13 -14.64
CA LEU A 118 13.53 -1.22 -14.10
C LEU A 118 12.32 -1.30 -13.17
N THR A 119 11.25 -1.95 -13.60
CA THR A 119 9.99 -1.98 -12.86
C THR A 119 9.82 -3.27 -12.06
N ILE A 120 9.52 -3.14 -10.75
CA ILE A 120 9.37 -4.26 -9.84
C ILE A 120 8.03 -4.17 -9.13
N GLY A 121 7.12 -5.12 -9.41
CA GLY A 121 5.82 -5.23 -8.76
C GLY A 121 5.86 -6.23 -7.60
N ILE A 122 5.33 -5.86 -6.43
CA ILE A 122 5.32 -6.73 -5.25
C ILE A 122 3.88 -6.97 -4.82
N THR A 123 3.45 -8.24 -4.78
CA THR A 123 2.14 -8.64 -4.27
C THR A 123 2.23 -9.66 -3.14
N GLY A 124 1.14 -9.83 -2.43
CA GLY A 124 0.98 -10.75 -1.31
C GLY A 124 0.03 -10.20 -0.25
N THR A 125 -0.28 -10.98 0.77
CA THR A 125 -1.12 -10.51 1.86
C THR A 125 -0.33 -9.60 2.78
N LYS A 126 0.78 -10.06 3.31
CA LYS A 126 1.68 -9.34 4.22
C LYS A 126 3.07 -9.18 3.59
N GLY A 127 3.90 -8.30 4.14
CA GLY A 127 5.30 -8.17 3.72
C GLY A 127 5.58 -7.25 2.53
N LYS A 128 4.58 -6.87 1.71
CA LYS A 128 4.78 -6.00 0.53
C LYS A 128 5.61 -4.75 0.85
N THR A 129 5.17 -3.97 1.81
CA THR A 129 5.83 -2.72 2.21
C THR A 129 7.25 -2.97 2.69
N THR A 130 7.45 -3.95 3.59
CA THR A 130 8.79 -4.29 4.09
C THR A 130 9.71 -4.70 2.96
N THR A 131 9.26 -5.61 2.09
CA THR A 131 10.05 -6.06 0.92
C THR A 131 10.37 -4.90 -0.03
N ALA A 132 9.41 -3.99 -0.27
CA ALA A 132 9.61 -2.82 -1.12
C ALA A 132 10.70 -1.90 -0.57
N PHE A 133 10.68 -1.59 0.74
CA PHE A 133 11.72 -0.77 1.38
C PHE A 133 13.08 -1.44 1.37
N LEU A 134 13.15 -2.75 1.66
CA LEU A 134 14.41 -3.50 1.62
C LEU A 134 14.99 -3.52 0.22
N LEU A 135 14.14 -3.73 -0.79
CA LEU A 135 14.58 -3.75 -2.19
C LEU A 135 15.04 -2.35 -2.65
N GLN A 136 14.28 -1.29 -2.33
CA GLN A 136 14.68 0.08 -2.60
C GLN A 136 16.06 0.36 -2.01
N ALA A 137 16.28 0.06 -0.72
CA ALA A 137 17.56 0.26 -0.06
C ALA A 137 18.71 -0.50 -0.75
N ILE A 138 18.47 -1.74 -1.20
CA ILE A 138 19.47 -2.54 -1.90
C ILE A 138 19.81 -1.93 -3.26
N LEU A 139 18.81 -1.51 -4.03
CA LEU A 139 19.00 -0.90 -5.35
C LEU A 139 19.73 0.44 -5.23
N GLU A 140 19.34 1.29 -4.30
CA GLU A 140 20.00 2.59 -4.04
C GLU A 140 21.45 2.39 -3.60
N GLN A 141 21.74 1.44 -2.69
CA GLN A 141 23.10 1.10 -2.28
C GLN A 141 23.95 0.51 -3.42
N ALA A 142 23.30 -0.07 -4.42
CA ALA A 142 23.97 -0.53 -5.65
C ALA A 142 24.19 0.58 -6.68
N GLY A 143 23.79 1.81 -6.40
CA GLY A 143 23.92 2.97 -7.31
C GLY A 143 22.81 3.07 -8.35
N LEU A 144 21.65 2.45 -8.08
CA LEU A 144 20.44 2.55 -8.90
C LEU A 144 19.41 3.44 -8.18
N PRO A 145 19.33 4.75 -8.47
CA PRO A 145 18.31 5.63 -7.89
C PRO A 145 16.92 5.06 -8.13
N THR A 146 16.16 4.85 -7.03
CA THR A 146 14.95 4.06 -7.07
C THR A 146 13.75 4.84 -6.52
N GLY A 147 12.69 4.93 -7.33
CA GLY A 147 11.40 5.42 -6.87
C GLY A 147 10.57 4.32 -6.22
N MET A 148 9.60 4.72 -5.38
CA MET A 148 8.66 3.81 -4.72
C MET A 148 7.22 4.29 -4.90
N ILE A 149 6.30 3.32 -5.11
CA ILE A 149 4.86 3.53 -5.08
C ILE A 149 4.27 2.50 -4.11
N GLY A 150 3.77 2.94 -2.96
CA GLY A 150 3.28 2.00 -1.94
C GLY A 150 2.49 2.65 -0.82
N THR A 151 2.18 1.84 0.17
CA THR A 151 1.30 2.19 1.30
C THR A 151 1.85 3.34 2.13
N VAL A 152 3.14 3.33 2.43
CA VAL A 152 3.78 4.30 3.33
C VAL A 152 4.00 5.63 2.62
N HIS A 153 4.58 5.57 1.43
CA HIS A 153 4.78 6.75 0.60
C HIS A 153 4.90 6.40 -0.89
N CYS A 154 4.72 7.43 -1.70
CA CYS A 154 5.01 7.42 -3.13
C CYS A 154 5.98 8.55 -3.44
N GLY A 155 7.05 8.24 -4.19
CA GLY A 155 8.03 9.26 -4.57
C GLY A 155 9.44 8.72 -4.73
N TYR A 156 10.41 9.62 -4.77
CA TYR A 156 11.82 9.33 -5.03
C TYR A 156 12.71 10.41 -4.39
N ALA A 157 13.96 10.09 -4.11
CA ALA A 157 15.03 11.05 -3.73
C ALA A 157 14.61 12.07 -2.65
N GLY A 158 13.86 11.64 -1.61
CA GLY A 158 13.39 12.51 -0.54
C GLY A 158 12.08 13.27 -0.85
N HIS A 159 11.62 13.28 -2.08
CA HIS A 159 10.33 13.86 -2.49
C HIS A 159 9.22 12.82 -2.38
N TYR A 160 8.68 12.66 -1.17
CA TYR A 160 7.66 11.67 -0.89
C TYR A 160 6.31 12.30 -0.60
N ARG A 161 5.24 11.64 -1.05
CA ARG A 161 3.85 11.99 -0.75
C ARG A 161 3.07 10.76 -0.29
N THR A 162 2.08 10.95 0.55
CA THR A 162 1.18 9.88 0.98
C THR A 162 0.21 9.56 -0.17
N ALA A 163 0.01 8.28 -0.44
CA ALA A 163 -1.01 7.82 -1.37
C ALA A 163 -2.32 7.48 -0.63
N ALA A 164 -3.45 7.72 -1.26
CA ALA A 164 -4.76 7.33 -0.71
C ALA A 164 -4.95 5.80 -0.67
N ASN A 165 -4.27 5.09 -1.55
CA ASN A 165 -4.31 3.63 -1.68
C ASN A 165 -2.90 3.06 -1.84
N THR A 166 -2.69 1.83 -1.38
CA THR A 166 -1.45 1.07 -1.61
C THR A 166 -1.03 1.07 -3.09
N THR A 167 -2.00 0.92 -3.98
CA THR A 167 -1.85 1.01 -5.43
C THR A 167 -2.77 2.13 -5.90
N PRO A 168 -2.24 3.33 -6.23
CA PRO A 168 -3.03 4.47 -6.70
C PRO A 168 -3.78 4.20 -8.01
N GLU A 169 -4.62 5.12 -8.47
CA GLU A 169 -5.25 5.01 -9.79
C GLU A 169 -4.21 5.08 -10.91
N SER A 170 -4.51 4.44 -12.03
CA SER A 170 -3.54 4.21 -13.11
C SER A 170 -2.90 5.50 -13.66
N CYS A 171 -3.68 6.58 -13.81
CA CYS A 171 -3.15 7.86 -14.27
C CYS A 171 -2.19 8.50 -13.25
N GLU A 172 -2.40 8.26 -11.95
CA GLU A 172 -1.49 8.72 -10.90
C GLU A 172 -0.20 7.90 -10.90
N ILE A 173 -0.30 6.57 -11.11
CA ILE A 173 0.86 5.68 -11.23
C ILE A 173 1.74 6.12 -12.40
N GLN A 174 1.15 6.28 -13.60
CA GLN A 174 1.91 6.64 -14.79
C GLN A 174 2.54 8.02 -14.67
N LYS A 175 1.84 8.98 -14.04
CA LYS A 175 2.41 10.30 -13.72
C LYS A 175 3.62 10.18 -12.81
N MET A 176 3.53 9.38 -11.73
CA MET A 176 4.64 9.17 -10.79
C MET A 176 5.83 8.49 -11.47
N LEU A 177 5.60 7.47 -12.29
CA LEU A 177 6.66 6.82 -13.06
C LEU A 177 7.34 7.79 -14.03
N ARG A 178 6.59 8.69 -14.68
CA ARG A 178 7.17 9.75 -15.53
C ARG A 178 8.02 10.72 -14.71
N GLU A 179 7.52 11.19 -13.58
CA GLU A 179 8.25 12.05 -12.65
C GLU A 179 9.57 11.39 -12.18
N MET A 180 9.54 10.08 -11.87
CA MET A 180 10.72 9.30 -11.49
C MET A 180 11.74 9.20 -12.64
N ALA A 181 11.29 8.87 -13.85
CA ALA A 181 12.17 8.76 -15.01
C ALA A 181 12.80 10.12 -15.37
N ASP A 182 12.03 11.21 -15.37
CA ASP A 182 12.50 12.57 -15.61
C ASP A 182 13.50 13.04 -14.55
N ALA A 183 13.36 12.57 -13.31
CA ALA A 183 14.30 12.84 -12.21
C ALA A 183 15.57 11.95 -12.26
N GLY A 184 15.68 11.05 -13.23
CA GLY A 184 16.85 10.20 -13.42
C GLY A 184 16.86 8.92 -12.62
N CYS A 185 15.73 8.52 -12.00
CA CYS A 185 15.58 7.18 -11.41
C CYS A 185 15.90 6.12 -12.46
N LYS A 186 16.44 4.99 -11.99
CA LYS A 186 16.74 3.81 -12.80
C LYS A 186 15.79 2.66 -12.52
N ALA A 187 15.14 2.68 -11.36
CA ALA A 187 14.19 1.67 -10.97
C ALA A 187 12.95 2.28 -10.31
N ALA A 188 11.84 1.54 -10.36
CA ALA A 188 10.61 1.81 -9.63
C ALA A 188 10.11 0.54 -8.96
N VAL A 189 9.95 0.57 -7.64
CA VAL A 189 9.38 -0.52 -6.84
C VAL A 189 7.93 -0.16 -6.51
N MET A 190 7.00 -1.04 -6.81
CA MET A 190 5.58 -0.80 -6.61
C MET A 190 4.90 -1.91 -5.81
N GLU A 191 4.18 -1.53 -4.74
CA GLU A 191 3.26 -2.42 -4.06
C GLU A 191 2.00 -2.60 -4.92
N VAL A 192 1.70 -3.84 -5.34
CA VAL A 192 0.55 -4.17 -6.19
C VAL A 192 -0.47 -4.98 -5.40
N SER A 193 -1.54 -4.32 -4.97
CA SER A 193 -2.63 -4.95 -4.23
C SER A 193 -3.57 -5.73 -5.15
N SER A 194 -4.29 -6.70 -4.59
CA SER A 194 -5.34 -7.44 -5.33
C SER A 194 -6.43 -6.53 -5.88
N GLN A 195 -6.83 -5.51 -5.13
CA GLN A 195 -7.77 -4.49 -5.61
C GLN A 195 -7.18 -3.62 -6.71
N GLY A 196 -5.88 -3.29 -6.64
CA GLY A 196 -5.18 -2.58 -7.71
C GLY A 196 -5.22 -3.36 -9.03
N LEU A 197 -5.07 -4.68 -8.97
CA LEU A 197 -5.20 -5.57 -10.13
C LEU A 197 -6.66 -5.71 -10.59
N LYS A 198 -7.60 -5.91 -9.67
CA LYS A 198 -9.05 -6.00 -9.95
C LYS A 198 -9.57 -4.76 -10.67
N TYR A 199 -9.09 -3.59 -10.29
CA TYR A 199 -9.48 -2.31 -10.89
C TYR A 199 -8.53 -1.82 -11.98
N SER A 200 -7.75 -2.72 -12.60
CA SER A 200 -6.86 -2.42 -13.73
C SER A 200 -5.86 -1.29 -13.49
N ARG A 201 -5.53 -0.96 -12.22
CA ARG A 201 -4.67 0.19 -11.89
C ARG A 201 -3.23 0.03 -12.37
N ALA A 202 -2.75 -1.21 -12.48
CA ALA A 202 -1.43 -1.54 -13.01
C ALA A 202 -1.47 -2.04 -14.47
N ALA A 203 -2.62 -1.97 -15.15
CA ALA A 203 -2.72 -2.40 -16.54
C ALA A 203 -1.84 -1.53 -17.45
N GLY A 204 -1.22 -2.17 -18.44
CA GLY A 204 -0.29 -1.53 -19.37
C GLY A 204 1.16 -1.41 -18.85
N ILE A 205 1.43 -1.79 -17.60
CA ILE A 205 2.80 -1.94 -17.09
C ILE A 205 3.21 -3.41 -17.29
N TYR A 206 4.31 -3.64 -17.99
CA TYR A 206 4.96 -4.94 -18.05
C TYR A 206 6.18 -4.92 -17.13
N PHE A 207 6.04 -5.54 -15.96
CA PHE A 207 7.08 -5.51 -14.94
C PHE A 207 8.30 -6.34 -15.32
N ASP A 208 9.51 -5.85 -15.07
CA ASP A 208 10.73 -6.67 -15.20
C ASP A 208 10.72 -7.79 -14.16
N TYR A 209 10.26 -7.50 -12.94
CA TYR A 209 10.09 -8.47 -11.87
C TYR A 209 8.72 -8.36 -11.22
N ALA A 210 8.08 -9.48 -10.98
CA ALA A 210 6.91 -9.61 -10.13
C ALA A 210 7.25 -10.50 -8.94
N LEU A 211 7.07 -10.02 -7.71
CA LEU A 211 7.41 -10.74 -6.50
C LEU A 211 6.16 -11.10 -5.71
N PHE A 212 6.06 -12.37 -5.31
CA PHE A 212 5.05 -12.91 -4.41
C PHE A 212 5.63 -13.15 -3.02
N THR A 213 5.05 -12.52 -1.99
CA THR A 213 5.49 -12.68 -0.60
C THR A 213 4.77 -13.83 0.11
N ASN A 214 3.45 -13.79 0.21
CA ASN A 214 2.62 -14.81 0.86
C ASN A 214 1.14 -14.61 0.54
N LEU A 215 0.32 -15.64 0.85
CA LEU A 215 -1.13 -15.57 0.70
C LEU A 215 -1.84 -16.18 1.92
N THR A 216 -2.62 -15.37 2.62
CA THR A 216 -3.51 -15.79 3.70
C THR A 216 -4.86 -15.08 3.55
N PRO A 217 -5.97 -15.61 4.11
CA PRO A 217 -7.27 -14.94 4.03
C PRO A 217 -7.20 -13.51 4.59
N ASP A 218 -7.56 -12.55 3.74
CA ASP A 218 -7.65 -11.12 4.05
C ASP A 218 -8.50 -10.45 2.96
N HIS A 219 -9.05 -9.28 3.22
CA HIS A 219 -9.82 -8.52 2.22
C HIS A 219 -10.99 -9.30 1.59
N ILE A 220 -11.70 -10.09 2.38
CA ILE A 220 -12.90 -10.82 1.98
C ILE A 220 -14.10 -10.20 2.68
N GLY A 221 -15.11 -9.77 1.91
CA GLY A 221 -16.33 -9.17 2.45
C GLY A 221 -16.98 -8.15 1.54
N ALA A 222 -18.00 -7.48 2.04
CA ALA A 222 -18.75 -6.49 1.28
C ALA A 222 -17.86 -5.34 0.78
N GLY A 223 -17.81 -5.19 -0.55
CA GLY A 223 -17.00 -4.16 -1.22
C GLY A 223 -15.52 -4.49 -1.36
N GLU A 224 -15.09 -5.70 -1.02
CA GLU A 224 -13.75 -6.22 -1.25
C GLU A 224 -13.80 -7.41 -2.22
N HIS A 225 -13.26 -8.58 -1.85
CA HIS A 225 -13.38 -9.81 -2.65
C HIS A 225 -14.53 -10.67 -2.12
N ALA A 226 -15.20 -11.39 -3.02
CA ALA A 226 -16.30 -12.26 -2.65
C ALA A 226 -15.85 -13.44 -1.78
N ASP A 227 -14.68 -13.98 -2.09
CA ASP A 227 -14.08 -15.11 -1.40
C ASP A 227 -12.54 -15.12 -1.53
N PHE A 228 -11.92 -16.13 -0.92
CA PHE A 228 -10.48 -16.33 -0.97
C PHE A 228 -9.98 -16.69 -2.38
N ALA A 229 -10.79 -17.40 -3.18
CA ALA A 229 -10.41 -17.78 -4.52
C ALA A 229 -10.32 -16.56 -5.45
N GLU A 230 -11.27 -15.63 -5.36
CA GLU A 230 -11.21 -14.36 -6.08
C GLU A 230 -10.00 -13.52 -5.63
N TYR A 231 -9.74 -13.46 -4.32
CA TYR A 231 -8.58 -12.75 -3.78
C TYR A 231 -7.26 -13.29 -4.33
N ALA A 232 -7.09 -14.62 -4.33
CA ALA A 232 -5.92 -15.30 -4.88
C ALA A 232 -5.79 -15.09 -6.39
N TYR A 233 -6.91 -15.23 -7.13
CA TYR A 233 -6.97 -14.98 -8.56
C TYR A 233 -6.45 -13.60 -8.93
N TRP A 234 -6.94 -12.55 -8.27
CA TRP A 234 -6.49 -11.21 -8.62
C TRP A 234 -5.01 -11.01 -8.34
N LYS A 235 -4.46 -11.59 -7.26
CA LYS A 235 -3.00 -11.50 -7.03
C LYS A 235 -2.19 -12.23 -8.10
N SER A 236 -2.66 -13.38 -8.59
CA SER A 236 -1.95 -14.12 -9.65
C SER A 236 -1.86 -13.32 -10.95
N ARG A 237 -2.78 -12.37 -11.20
CA ARG A 237 -2.76 -11.51 -12.40
C ARG A 237 -1.51 -10.64 -12.53
N LEU A 238 -0.77 -10.38 -11.46
CA LEU A 238 0.51 -9.70 -11.56
C LEU A 238 1.52 -10.49 -12.41
N PHE A 239 1.48 -11.82 -12.32
CA PHE A 239 2.42 -12.72 -13.01
C PHE A 239 2.10 -12.94 -14.49
N THR A 240 0.95 -12.46 -14.96
CA THR A 240 0.62 -12.44 -16.40
C THR A 240 1.19 -11.21 -17.14
N GLN A 241 1.81 -10.29 -16.41
CA GLN A 241 2.36 -9.04 -16.95
C GLN A 241 3.77 -8.76 -16.38
N CYS A 242 4.63 -9.81 -16.35
CA CYS A 242 6.01 -9.66 -15.91
C CYS A 242 6.97 -10.53 -16.73
N ARG A 243 8.24 -10.10 -16.78
CA ARG A 243 9.33 -10.84 -17.41
C ARG A 243 9.86 -11.94 -16.48
N THR A 244 10.06 -11.63 -15.22
CA THR A 244 10.59 -12.57 -14.22
C THR A 244 9.63 -12.68 -13.04
N ALA A 245 9.16 -13.89 -12.75
CA ALA A 245 8.34 -14.19 -11.57
C ALA A 245 9.24 -14.65 -10.42
N VAL A 246 9.17 -13.95 -9.27
CA VAL A 246 9.93 -14.28 -8.05
C VAL A 246 8.93 -14.76 -7.00
N LEU A 247 9.00 -16.05 -6.65
CA LEU A 247 7.94 -16.73 -5.91
C LEU A 247 8.46 -17.33 -4.62
N HIS A 248 7.73 -17.11 -3.52
CA HIS A 248 8.04 -17.68 -2.22
C HIS A 248 7.64 -19.15 -2.16
N GLU A 249 8.58 -20.06 -2.37
CA GLU A 249 8.33 -21.50 -2.47
C GLU A 249 7.76 -22.12 -1.19
N ALA A 250 8.03 -21.54 -0.02
CA ALA A 250 7.50 -22.02 1.25
C ALA A 250 6.00 -21.69 1.47
N ASP A 251 5.44 -20.72 0.75
CA ASP A 251 4.01 -20.45 0.80
C ASP A 251 3.24 -21.49 -0.03
N PRO A 252 2.22 -22.17 0.52
CA PRO A 252 1.51 -23.25 -0.19
C PRO A 252 0.82 -22.81 -1.49
N HIS A 253 0.57 -21.52 -1.66
CA HIS A 253 -0.15 -20.97 -2.83
C HIS A 253 0.79 -20.53 -3.97
N TRP A 254 2.11 -20.66 -3.85
CA TRP A 254 3.03 -20.18 -4.87
C TRP A 254 2.76 -20.80 -6.26
N LYS A 255 2.37 -22.08 -6.32
CA LYS A 255 2.01 -22.74 -7.58
C LYS A 255 0.79 -22.12 -8.25
N GLN A 256 -0.19 -21.70 -7.45
CA GLN A 256 -1.37 -20.99 -7.96
C GLN A 256 -0.97 -19.61 -8.52
N MET A 257 -0.01 -18.91 -7.90
CA MET A 257 0.51 -17.64 -8.43
C MET A 257 1.23 -17.84 -9.77
N ALA A 258 1.92 -18.98 -9.93
CA ALA A 258 2.65 -19.33 -11.15
C ALA A 258 1.80 -19.90 -12.27
N GLN A 259 0.59 -20.40 -11.97
CA GLN A 259 -0.23 -21.22 -12.90
C GLN A 259 -0.47 -20.55 -14.25
N ASP A 260 -0.87 -19.28 -14.25
CA ASP A 260 -1.15 -18.50 -15.45
C ASP A 260 -0.01 -17.51 -15.78
N SER A 261 1.17 -17.71 -15.22
CA SER A 261 2.29 -16.80 -15.42
C SER A 261 2.76 -16.82 -16.87
N CYS A 262 2.93 -15.63 -17.44
CA CYS A 262 3.55 -15.42 -18.74
C CYS A 262 5.05 -15.09 -18.62
N ALA A 263 5.64 -15.23 -17.44
CA ALA A 263 7.03 -14.89 -17.19
C ALA A 263 8.00 -15.79 -17.98
N GLU A 264 9.00 -15.19 -18.61
CA GLU A 264 10.09 -15.88 -19.30
C GLU A 264 10.99 -16.64 -18.32
N LYS A 265 11.07 -16.15 -17.06
CA LYS A 265 11.92 -16.71 -16.00
C LYS A 265 11.16 -16.82 -14.69
N GLN A 266 11.42 -17.90 -13.95
CA GLN A 266 10.93 -18.06 -12.59
C GLN A 266 12.10 -18.23 -11.62
N ILE A 267 12.05 -17.50 -10.52
CA ILE A 267 13.01 -17.59 -9.40
C ILE A 267 12.21 -18.00 -8.18
N LEU A 268 12.58 -19.14 -7.60
CA LEU A 268 12.00 -19.59 -6.34
C LEU A 268 12.94 -19.22 -5.20
N PHE A 269 12.40 -18.67 -4.12
CA PHE A 269 13.15 -18.40 -2.90
C PHE A 269 12.45 -19.00 -1.68
N ARG A 270 13.22 -19.36 -0.65
CA ARG A 270 12.72 -19.94 0.60
C ARG A 270 13.63 -19.63 1.77
N ALA A 271 13.06 -19.54 2.95
CA ALA A 271 13.83 -19.37 4.20
C ALA A 271 14.74 -20.59 4.50
N GLY A 272 14.46 -21.77 3.94
CA GLY A 272 15.30 -22.97 4.06
C GLY A 272 16.72 -22.84 3.47
N GLU A 273 16.97 -21.81 2.68
CA GLU A 273 18.31 -21.45 2.19
C GLU A 273 19.12 -20.62 3.19
N VAL A 274 18.41 -20.06 4.20
CA VAL A 274 19.04 -19.31 5.28
C VAL A 274 19.81 -20.28 6.20
N ARG A 275 21.07 -20.00 6.43
CA ARG A 275 21.94 -20.75 7.36
C ARG A 275 22.35 -19.84 8.51
N LEU A 276 22.67 -20.43 9.65
CA LEU A 276 23.16 -19.73 10.84
C LEU A 276 22.27 -18.54 11.22
N LEU A 277 20.95 -18.72 11.16
CA LEU A 277 20.01 -17.70 11.65
C LEU A 277 20.21 -17.48 13.15
N ARG A 278 20.51 -16.23 13.52
CA ARG A 278 20.54 -15.78 14.92
C ARG A 278 19.56 -14.63 15.08
N GLU A 279 18.62 -14.78 15.97
CA GLU A 279 17.75 -13.69 16.38
C GLU A 279 18.47 -12.85 17.44
N ASN A 280 18.60 -11.56 17.17
CA ASN A 280 19.24 -10.58 18.07
C ASN A 280 18.16 -9.80 18.85
N GLY A 281 17.03 -10.44 19.13
CA GLY A 281 15.88 -9.80 19.75
C GLY A 281 15.32 -8.69 18.87
N LEU A 282 14.98 -7.58 19.49
CA LEU A 282 14.45 -6.40 18.81
C LEU A 282 15.46 -5.67 17.91
N LEU A 283 16.74 -6.06 17.95
CA LEU A 283 17.77 -5.54 17.05
C LEU A 283 17.76 -6.23 15.68
N GLY A 284 16.82 -7.16 15.47
CA GLY A 284 16.65 -7.86 14.22
C GLY A 284 17.32 -9.22 14.18
N SER A 285 17.76 -9.66 12.99
CA SER A 285 18.32 -11.00 12.78
C SER A 285 19.60 -10.97 11.97
N SER A 286 20.50 -11.90 12.26
CA SER A 286 21.72 -12.16 11.47
C SER A 286 21.63 -13.53 10.83
N PHE A 287 21.96 -13.66 9.56
CA PHE A 287 21.86 -14.92 8.82
C PHE A 287 22.86 -14.99 7.66
N THR A 288 23.09 -16.18 7.14
CA THR A 288 23.90 -16.41 5.95
C THR A 288 23.07 -17.07 4.86
N ILE A 289 23.40 -16.78 3.62
CA ILE A 289 22.77 -17.35 2.42
C ILE A 289 23.84 -17.79 1.43
N PRO A 290 23.53 -18.72 0.50
CA PRO A 290 24.41 -19.04 -0.61
C PRO A 290 24.78 -17.78 -1.41
N GLY A 291 26.03 -17.70 -1.85
CA GLY A 291 26.55 -16.56 -2.62
C GLY A 291 26.93 -15.32 -1.80
N CYS A 292 26.74 -15.32 -0.48
CA CYS A 292 27.22 -14.26 0.42
C CYS A 292 28.24 -14.83 1.41
N GLU A 293 29.52 -14.45 1.27
CA GLU A 293 30.62 -14.96 2.13
C GLU A 293 30.49 -14.53 3.60
N LYS A 294 29.88 -13.37 3.85
CA LYS A 294 29.71 -12.80 5.20
C LYS A 294 28.25 -12.78 5.61
N PRO A 295 27.95 -12.91 6.91
CA PRO A 295 26.58 -12.81 7.41
C PRO A 295 25.89 -11.51 6.99
N LEU A 296 24.61 -11.61 6.66
CA LEU A 296 23.70 -10.51 6.47
C LEU A 296 23.03 -10.18 7.81
N CYS A 297 22.77 -8.91 8.04
CA CYS A 297 22.06 -8.44 9.22
C CYS A 297 20.86 -7.59 8.75
N ILE A 298 19.68 -7.85 9.27
CA ILE A 298 18.50 -7.04 9.06
C ILE A 298 18.05 -6.46 10.41
N GLY A 299 17.92 -5.14 10.49
CA GLY A 299 17.53 -4.43 11.71
C GLY A 299 16.03 -4.46 12.01
N LEU A 300 15.31 -5.44 11.49
CA LEU A 300 13.88 -5.64 11.71
C LEU A 300 13.66 -6.94 12.49
N PRO A 301 12.95 -6.91 13.62
CA PRO A 301 12.69 -8.10 14.43
C PRO A 301 11.70 -9.05 13.76
N GLY A 302 11.85 -10.35 14.08
CA GLY A 302 10.99 -11.43 13.58
C GLY A 302 11.51 -12.12 12.32
N THR A 303 11.41 -13.45 12.31
CA THR A 303 11.86 -14.33 11.20
C THR A 303 11.14 -14.02 9.89
N HIS A 304 9.88 -13.58 9.93
CA HIS A 304 9.13 -13.16 8.74
C HIS A 304 9.80 -11.99 7.99
N ASN A 305 10.59 -11.16 8.67
CA ASN A 305 11.35 -10.10 8.00
C ASN A 305 12.60 -10.64 7.29
N VAL A 306 13.13 -11.77 7.73
CA VAL A 306 14.15 -12.51 6.96
C VAL A 306 13.54 -13.06 5.67
N GLU A 307 12.32 -13.62 5.72
CA GLU A 307 11.61 -14.08 4.52
C GLU A 307 11.32 -12.91 3.54
N ASN A 308 10.87 -11.76 4.06
CA ASN A 308 10.71 -10.55 3.25
C ASN A 308 12.03 -10.11 2.59
N ALA A 309 13.15 -10.21 3.32
CA ALA A 309 14.46 -9.89 2.79
C ALA A 309 14.91 -10.89 1.71
N MET A 310 14.60 -12.18 1.87
CA MET A 310 14.98 -13.21 0.87
C MET A 310 14.37 -12.92 -0.50
N GLY A 311 13.11 -12.45 -0.58
CA GLY A 311 12.52 -12.04 -1.84
C GLY A 311 13.25 -10.85 -2.49
N ALA A 312 13.63 -9.84 -1.70
CA ALA A 312 14.40 -8.70 -2.19
C ALA A 312 15.83 -9.12 -2.63
N ILE A 313 16.46 -10.00 -1.86
CA ILE A 313 17.79 -10.55 -2.16
C ILE A 313 17.78 -11.37 -3.46
N ALA A 314 16.74 -12.18 -3.69
CA ALA A 314 16.61 -12.99 -4.91
C ALA A 314 16.62 -12.11 -6.17
N ILE A 315 15.90 -10.99 -6.16
CA ILE A 315 15.95 -10.01 -7.26
C ILE A 315 17.34 -9.37 -7.36
N ALA A 316 17.91 -8.95 -6.23
CA ALA A 316 19.22 -8.32 -6.21
C ALA A 316 20.34 -9.24 -6.76
N GLN A 317 20.31 -10.52 -6.42
CA GLN A 317 21.25 -11.51 -6.94
C GLN A 317 21.09 -11.74 -8.44
N ASP A 318 19.85 -11.79 -8.92
CA ASP A 318 19.53 -11.91 -10.34
C ASP A 318 20.02 -10.71 -11.17
N LEU A 319 19.96 -9.52 -10.58
CA LEU A 319 20.50 -8.28 -11.14
C LEU A 319 22.04 -8.20 -11.04
N GLY A 320 22.71 -9.20 -10.43
CA GLY A 320 24.16 -9.21 -10.25
C GLY A 320 24.67 -8.22 -9.20
N ILE A 321 23.82 -7.77 -8.28
CA ILE A 321 24.20 -6.84 -7.21
C ILE A 321 25.13 -7.56 -6.22
N ARG A 322 26.28 -6.95 -5.91
CA ARG A 322 27.30 -7.52 -5.03
C ARG A 322 26.77 -7.73 -3.61
N GLY A 323 27.10 -8.87 -3.02
CA GLY A 323 26.71 -9.21 -1.65
C GLY A 323 27.15 -8.20 -0.58
N ALA A 324 28.17 -7.40 -0.85
CA ALA A 324 28.58 -6.29 0.02
C ALA A 324 27.54 -5.17 0.05
N SER A 325 26.99 -4.79 -1.10
CA SER A 325 25.93 -3.77 -1.20
C SER A 325 24.63 -4.25 -0.54
N ILE A 326 24.27 -5.53 -0.77
CA ILE A 326 23.09 -6.15 -0.13
C ILE A 326 23.24 -6.11 1.39
N ARG A 327 24.39 -6.49 1.93
CA ARG A 327 24.65 -6.50 3.38
C ARG A 327 24.54 -5.12 4.01
N GLU A 328 25.16 -4.11 3.39
CA GLU A 328 25.12 -2.74 3.88
C GLU A 328 23.71 -2.19 3.88
N ALA A 329 22.99 -2.35 2.77
CA ALA A 329 21.60 -1.92 2.62
C ALA A 329 20.68 -2.53 3.69
N LEU A 330 20.74 -3.85 3.90
CA LEU A 330 19.90 -4.54 4.89
C LEU A 330 20.20 -4.11 6.32
N ARG A 331 21.46 -3.82 6.64
CA ARG A 331 21.88 -3.35 7.96
C ARG A 331 21.28 -1.98 8.28
N GLU A 332 21.23 -1.11 7.29
CA GLU A 332 20.78 0.28 7.44
C GLU A 332 19.28 0.48 7.18
N ALA A 333 18.64 -0.50 6.53
CA ALA A 333 17.24 -0.41 6.16
C ALA A 333 16.34 -0.16 7.37
N ARG A 334 15.42 0.77 7.20
CA ARG A 334 14.35 1.07 8.15
C ARG A 334 13.04 1.09 7.39
N VAL A 335 12.00 0.55 7.99
CA VAL A 335 10.66 0.53 7.40
C VAL A 335 9.73 1.32 8.31
N PRO A 336 9.35 2.54 7.92
CA PRO A 336 8.54 3.38 8.78
C PRO A 336 7.23 2.70 9.19
N GLY A 337 6.97 2.70 10.51
CA GLY A 337 5.76 2.13 11.08
C GLY A 337 5.61 0.61 10.94
N ARG A 338 6.69 -0.13 10.74
CA ARG A 338 6.72 -1.60 10.72
C ARG A 338 7.73 -2.09 11.75
N THR A 339 7.26 -2.45 12.92
CA THR A 339 8.10 -2.83 14.07
C THR A 339 9.26 -1.86 14.26
N GLU A 340 8.98 -0.56 14.04
CA GLU A 340 9.97 0.51 14.07
C GLU A 340 10.35 0.81 15.52
N THR A 341 11.62 0.64 15.86
CA THR A 341 12.12 0.92 17.21
C THR A 341 12.27 2.42 17.45
N VAL A 342 11.81 2.88 18.62
CA VAL A 342 11.93 4.25 19.09
C VAL A 342 12.62 4.25 20.45
N ASP A 343 13.69 5.02 20.59
CA ASP A 343 14.39 5.18 21.86
C ASP A 343 13.55 6.03 22.84
N ILE A 344 13.19 5.44 23.98
CA ILE A 344 12.44 6.07 25.07
C ILE A 344 13.21 6.14 26.40
N GLY A 345 14.51 5.85 26.37
CA GLY A 345 15.41 5.90 27.53
C GLY A 345 16.10 4.59 27.84
N PRO A 346 17.05 4.60 28.77
CA PRO A 346 17.96 3.48 29.00
C PRO A 346 17.24 2.19 29.44
N GLY A 347 17.50 1.09 28.69
CA GLY A 347 16.98 -0.25 29.00
C GLY A 347 15.50 -0.43 28.75
N CYS A 348 14.84 0.52 28.09
CA CYS A 348 13.45 0.46 27.65
C CYS A 348 13.39 0.40 26.11
N THR A 349 12.50 -0.41 25.57
CA THR A 349 12.30 -0.49 24.12
C THR A 349 10.86 -0.15 23.78
N ALA A 350 10.67 0.82 22.88
CA ALA A 350 9.38 1.10 22.28
C ALA A 350 9.37 0.75 20.79
N LEU A 351 8.25 0.28 20.34
CA LEU A 351 8.00 -0.11 18.94
C LEU A 351 6.75 0.59 18.43
N VAL A 352 6.80 1.05 17.20
CA VAL A 352 5.62 1.54 16.46
C VAL A 352 5.32 0.58 15.33
N ASP A 353 4.05 0.14 15.22
CA ASP A 353 3.62 -0.80 14.20
C ASP A 353 2.25 -0.46 13.60
N TYR A 354 2.05 -0.84 12.35
CA TYR A 354 0.81 -0.61 11.60
C TYR A 354 -0.26 -1.70 11.84
N ALA A 355 -0.09 -2.61 12.77
CA ALA A 355 -1.05 -3.66 13.10
C ALA A 355 -2.40 -3.04 13.53
N HIS A 356 -3.38 -3.02 12.62
CA HIS A 356 -4.68 -2.35 12.77
C HIS A 356 -5.88 -3.30 12.62
N ASN A 357 -5.66 -4.61 12.67
CA ASN A 357 -6.69 -5.66 12.73
C ASN A 357 -6.27 -6.79 13.68
N GLY A 358 -7.22 -7.64 14.05
CA GLY A 358 -7.01 -8.69 15.07
C GLY A 358 -5.90 -9.66 14.70
N VAL A 359 -5.85 -10.10 13.45
CA VAL A 359 -4.82 -11.04 12.96
C VAL A 359 -3.43 -10.42 13.01
N ALA A 360 -3.27 -9.18 12.51
CA ALA A 360 -1.99 -8.50 12.51
C ALA A 360 -1.49 -8.22 13.93
N LEU A 361 -2.39 -7.75 14.82
CA LEU A 361 -2.05 -7.48 16.21
C LEU A 361 -1.63 -8.77 16.96
N ARG A 362 -2.36 -9.87 16.75
CA ARG A 362 -2.01 -11.18 17.32
C ARG A 362 -0.62 -11.62 16.88
N HIS A 363 -0.32 -11.57 15.59
CA HIS A 363 1.00 -11.94 15.06
C HIS A 363 2.12 -11.06 15.63
N LEU A 364 1.91 -9.75 15.70
CA LEU A 364 2.88 -8.82 16.29
C LEU A 364 3.18 -9.19 17.74
N LEU A 365 2.13 -9.32 18.57
CA LEU A 365 2.31 -9.61 19.99
C LEU A 365 2.91 -11.00 20.24
N GLN A 366 2.53 -12.02 19.45
CA GLN A 366 3.15 -13.35 19.51
C GLN A 366 4.65 -13.31 19.17
N THR A 367 5.03 -12.56 18.13
CA THR A 367 6.44 -12.37 17.78
C THR A 367 7.21 -11.71 18.92
N LEU A 368 6.63 -10.68 19.53
CA LEU A 368 7.30 -9.95 20.63
C LEU A 368 7.39 -10.78 21.91
N ARG A 369 6.45 -11.69 22.17
CA ARG A 369 6.52 -12.64 23.29
C ARG A 369 7.68 -13.62 23.16
N GLN A 370 8.14 -13.96 21.97
CA GLN A 370 9.30 -14.82 21.75
C GLN A 370 10.60 -14.20 22.30
N TYR A 371 10.63 -12.89 22.50
CA TYR A 371 11.78 -12.19 23.10
C TYR A 371 11.74 -12.14 24.63
N GLU A 372 10.80 -12.84 25.25
CA GLU A 372 10.66 -12.98 26.70
C GLU A 372 10.71 -11.63 27.45
N PRO A 373 9.92 -10.62 27.04
CA PRO A 373 9.92 -9.35 27.76
C PRO A 373 9.45 -9.53 29.20
N ARG A 374 9.98 -8.74 30.11
CA ARG A 374 9.48 -8.70 31.49
C ARG A 374 7.98 -8.39 31.52
N ARG A 375 7.55 -7.38 30.77
CA ARG A 375 6.14 -7.07 30.48
C ARG A 375 6.02 -6.60 29.02
N LEU A 376 4.92 -6.95 28.39
CA LEU A 376 4.53 -6.42 27.09
C LEU A 376 3.38 -5.43 27.26
N LEU A 377 3.70 -4.13 27.15
CA LEU A 377 2.74 -3.04 27.21
C LEU A 377 2.26 -2.70 25.80
N LEU A 378 0.95 -2.50 25.65
CA LEU A 378 0.33 -2.21 24.36
C LEU A 378 -0.48 -0.92 24.43
N VAL A 379 -0.27 0.00 23.49
CA VAL A 379 -1.15 1.14 23.21
C VAL A 379 -1.81 0.91 21.86
N PHE A 380 -3.13 0.86 21.81
CA PHE A 380 -3.85 0.63 20.55
C PHE A 380 -5.26 1.19 20.56
N GLY A 381 -5.81 1.36 19.38
CA GLY A 381 -7.20 1.72 19.13
C GLY A 381 -7.69 1.18 17.80
N CYS A 382 -8.93 1.49 17.44
CA CYS A 382 -9.50 1.11 16.17
C CYS A 382 -10.03 2.33 15.42
N GLY A 383 -9.91 2.31 14.10
CA GLY A 383 -10.52 3.35 13.25
C GLY A 383 -12.04 3.25 13.23
N GLY A 384 -12.72 4.39 13.24
CA GLY A 384 -14.16 4.50 12.99
C GLY A 384 -14.52 4.24 11.54
N GLU A 385 -15.82 4.04 11.25
CA GLU A 385 -16.36 3.76 9.92
C GLU A 385 -15.66 2.55 9.24
N ARG A 386 -15.34 1.54 10.06
CA ARG A 386 -14.73 0.28 9.67
C ARG A 386 -15.53 -0.88 10.23
N ASP A 387 -15.24 -2.08 9.77
CA ASP A 387 -15.86 -3.29 10.30
C ASP A 387 -15.75 -3.35 11.83
N ARG A 388 -16.90 -3.47 12.48
CA ARG A 388 -17.02 -3.44 13.93
C ARG A 388 -16.38 -4.68 14.58
N GLU A 389 -16.43 -5.84 13.91
CA GLU A 389 -15.85 -7.09 14.44
C GLU A 389 -14.36 -6.96 14.70
N ARG A 390 -13.66 -6.15 13.90
CA ARG A 390 -12.24 -5.83 14.10
C ARG A 390 -11.93 -5.33 15.52
N ARG A 391 -12.85 -4.57 16.15
CA ARG A 391 -12.68 -4.04 17.51
C ARG A 391 -12.62 -5.16 18.53
N PHE A 392 -13.52 -6.13 18.39
CA PHE A 392 -13.59 -7.30 19.27
C PHE A 392 -12.40 -8.24 19.05
N GLU A 393 -11.98 -8.46 17.80
CA GLU A 393 -10.81 -9.26 17.51
C GLU A 393 -9.52 -8.65 18.08
N MET A 394 -9.33 -7.33 17.93
CA MET A 394 -8.17 -6.64 18.50
C MET A 394 -8.21 -6.65 20.02
N GLY A 395 -9.36 -6.43 20.65
CA GLY A 395 -9.56 -6.52 22.09
C GLY A 395 -9.21 -7.91 22.64
N ARG A 396 -9.71 -8.97 22.02
CA ARG A 396 -9.38 -10.36 22.39
C ARG A 396 -7.89 -10.67 22.24
N ALA A 397 -7.27 -10.23 21.14
CA ALA A 397 -5.84 -10.44 20.93
C ALA A 397 -4.99 -9.71 21.98
N ALA A 398 -5.34 -8.47 22.30
CA ALA A 398 -4.68 -7.67 23.31
C ALA A 398 -4.80 -8.29 24.71
N ALA A 399 -6.02 -8.71 25.11
CA ALA A 399 -6.26 -9.33 26.40
C ALA A 399 -5.46 -10.62 26.61
N GLN A 400 -5.30 -11.43 25.56
CA GLN A 400 -4.59 -12.71 25.63
C GLN A 400 -3.07 -12.59 25.62
N LEU A 401 -2.51 -11.54 25.01
CA LEU A 401 -1.09 -11.48 24.69
C LEU A 401 -0.34 -10.30 25.29
N ALA A 402 -1.01 -9.22 25.70
CA ALA A 402 -0.37 -8.11 26.40
C ALA A 402 -0.54 -8.24 27.93
N ASP A 403 0.45 -7.79 28.70
CA ASP A 403 0.34 -7.75 30.17
C ASP A 403 -0.50 -6.55 30.64
N ILE A 404 -0.38 -5.44 29.91
CA ILE A 404 -1.15 -4.23 30.17
C ILE A 404 -1.46 -3.56 28.82
N SER A 405 -2.71 -3.19 28.61
CA SER A 405 -3.14 -2.46 27.42
C SER A 405 -3.68 -1.08 27.77
N LEU A 406 -3.29 -0.06 27.02
CA LEU A 406 -3.90 1.26 27.02
C LEU A 406 -4.75 1.39 25.77
N VAL A 407 -6.07 1.31 25.95
CA VAL A 407 -7.04 1.42 24.86
C VAL A 407 -7.32 2.90 24.62
N THR A 408 -7.10 3.35 23.38
CA THR A 408 -7.13 4.76 23.04
C THR A 408 -7.74 5.04 21.68
N SER A 409 -7.94 6.32 21.34
CA SER A 409 -8.44 6.72 20.02
C SER A 409 -7.38 6.49 18.92
N ASP A 410 -7.82 6.01 17.77
CA ASP A 410 -7.03 5.94 16.54
C ASP A 410 -7.49 7.06 15.59
N ASN A 411 -8.12 6.75 14.47
CA ASN A 411 -8.81 7.66 13.56
C ASN A 411 -10.33 7.48 13.73
N PRO A 412 -11.01 8.14 14.67
CA PRO A 412 -12.44 7.92 14.91
C PRO A 412 -13.30 8.37 13.71
N ARG A 413 -12.79 9.24 12.85
CA ARG A 413 -13.56 9.85 11.74
C ARG A 413 -14.82 10.52 12.30
N ARG A 414 -15.99 10.24 11.70
CA ARG A 414 -17.27 10.81 12.16
C ARG A 414 -17.96 9.99 13.26
N GLU A 415 -17.37 8.86 13.68
CA GLU A 415 -17.91 8.03 14.75
C GLU A 415 -17.47 8.53 16.13
N ASP A 416 -18.34 8.43 17.15
CA ASP A 416 -18.00 8.76 18.53
C ASP A 416 -16.86 7.84 19.03
N PRO A 417 -15.67 8.39 19.37
CA PRO A 417 -14.53 7.59 19.83
C PRO A 417 -14.86 6.75 21.06
N ARG A 418 -15.72 7.24 21.97
CA ARG A 418 -16.12 6.50 23.18
C ARG A 418 -16.90 5.23 22.86
N ARG A 419 -17.63 5.20 21.75
CA ARG A 419 -18.34 4.00 21.29
C ARG A 419 -17.33 2.95 20.83
N ILE A 420 -16.30 3.36 20.09
CA ILE A 420 -15.23 2.47 19.61
C ILE A 420 -14.48 1.87 20.80
N LEU A 421 -14.12 2.72 21.78
CA LEU A 421 -13.41 2.29 22.99
C LEU A 421 -14.22 1.30 23.83
N ARG A 422 -15.54 1.49 23.95
CA ARG A 422 -16.44 0.56 24.64
C ARG A 422 -16.53 -0.81 23.96
N ASP A 423 -16.57 -0.85 22.63
CA ASP A 423 -16.58 -2.11 21.88
C ASP A 423 -15.28 -2.91 22.13
N ILE A 424 -14.12 -2.24 22.14
CA ILE A 424 -12.83 -2.85 22.45
C ILE A 424 -12.80 -3.34 23.90
N ALA A 425 -13.25 -2.51 24.85
CA ALA A 425 -13.29 -2.81 26.26
C ALA A 425 -14.16 -4.04 26.57
N ALA A 426 -15.33 -4.14 25.93
CA ALA A 426 -16.22 -5.31 26.10
C ALA A 426 -15.52 -6.63 25.73
N ALA A 427 -14.72 -6.65 24.65
CA ALA A 427 -13.96 -7.86 24.28
C ALA A 427 -12.79 -8.12 25.24
N MET A 428 -12.20 -7.08 25.81
CA MET A 428 -11.14 -7.22 26.80
C MET A 428 -11.70 -7.74 28.14
N ASP A 429 -12.88 -7.27 28.56
CA ASP A 429 -13.57 -7.76 29.76
C ASP A 429 -13.94 -9.24 29.63
N GLU A 430 -14.53 -9.62 28.47
CA GLU A 430 -14.86 -11.02 28.17
C GLU A 430 -13.64 -11.94 28.26
N ALA A 431 -12.48 -11.48 27.76
CA ALA A 431 -11.23 -12.22 27.79
C ALA A 431 -10.37 -11.99 29.06
N GLN A 432 -10.92 -11.30 30.08
CA GLN A 432 -10.26 -10.97 31.34
C GLN A 432 -8.91 -10.23 31.18
N GLY A 433 -8.82 -9.35 30.19
CA GLY A 433 -7.62 -8.57 29.90
C GLY A 433 -7.38 -7.46 30.91
N ASN A 434 -6.12 -7.14 31.15
CA ASN A 434 -5.71 -6.02 31.99
C ASN A 434 -5.53 -4.74 31.13
N TYR A 435 -6.40 -3.74 31.31
CA TYR A 435 -6.36 -2.53 30.49
C TYR A 435 -6.77 -1.27 31.23
N ARG A 436 -6.45 -0.14 30.59
CA ARG A 436 -6.96 1.21 30.95
C ARG A 436 -7.48 1.87 29.69
N ILE A 437 -8.55 2.65 29.80
CA ILE A 437 -9.06 3.49 28.72
C ILE A 437 -8.53 4.90 28.93
N ILE A 438 -7.82 5.43 27.94
CA ILE A 438 -7.37 6.83 27.88
C ILE A 438 -7.71 7.32 26.47
N GLU A 439 -8.76 8.13 26.34
CA GLU A 439 -9.31 8.55 25.05
C GLU A 439 -8.28 9.33 24.22
N ASP A 440 -7.56 10.27 24.85
CA ASP A 440 -6.48 11.02 24.19
C ASP A 440 -5.27 10.12 23.95
N ARG A 441 -4.93 9.88 22.67
CA ARG A 441 -3.82 8.99 22.29
C ARG A 441 -2.46 9.51 22.76
N ARG A 442 -2.27 10.83 22.82
CA ARG A 442 -1.04 11.45 23.31
C ARG A 442 -0.84 11.15 24.78
N GLU A 443 -1.89 11.32 25.57
CA GLU A 443 -1.88 10.99 26.99
C GLU A 443 -1.66 9.50 27.22
N ALA A 444 -2.31 8.63 26.42
CA ALA A 444 -2.12 7.19 26.48
C ALA A 444 -0.65 6.79 26.24
N ILE A 445 -0.03 7.32 25.18
CA ILE A 445 1.38 7.05 24.86
C ILE A 445 2.30 7.54 25.99
N ARG A 446 2.11 8.76 26.50
CA ARG A 446 2.90 9.31 27.61
C ARG A 446 2.77 8.48 28.88
N THR A 447 1.55 8.08 29.20
CA THR A 447 1.28 7.19 30.34
C THR A 447 1.99 5.85 30.17
N ALA A 448 1.92 5.25 28.98
CA ALA A 448 2.61 4.00 28.69
C ALA A 448 4.12 4.12 28.85
N VAL A 449 4.75 5.20 28.34
CA VAL A 449 6.18 5.45 28.51
C VAL A 449 6.55 5.58 30.00
N GLN A 450 5.75 6.28 30.79
CA GLN A 450 6.00 6.42 32.24
C GLN A 450 5.88 5.09 32.99
N MET A 451 4.98 4.19 32.53
CA MET A 451 4.78 2.87 33.13
C MET A 451 5.86 1.86 32.74
N THR A 452 6.58 2.10 31.62
CA THR A 452 7.60 1.18 31.11
C THR A 452 8.81 1.15 31.99
N GLU A 453 9.29 -0.04 32.33
CA GLU A 453 10.49 -0.28 33.14
C GLU A 453 11.53 -1.09 32.35
N ARG A 454 12.74 -1.20 32.90
CA ARG A 454 13.83 -1.96 32.25
C ARG A 454 13.41 -3.40 32.01
N GLY A 455 13.60 -3.88 30.78
CA GLY A 455 13.21 -5.21 30.32
C GLY A 455 11.78 -5.31 29.81
N ASP A 456 11.00 -4.23 29.88
CA ASP A 456 9.68 -4.16 29.24
C ASP A 456 9.80 -3.86 27.74
N ILE A 457 8.82 -4.31 26.98
CA ILE A 457 8.59 -3.88 25.60
C ILE A 457 7.29 -3.08 25.56
N LEU A 458 7.35 -1.85 25.06
CA LEU A 458 6.20 -1.02 24.78
C LEU A 458 5.88 -1.05 23.28
N VAL A 459 4.63 -1.35 22.93
CA VAL A 459 4.15 -1.34 21.54
C VAL A 459 3.07 -0.30 21.38
N VAL A 460 3.21 0.57 20.38
CA VAL A 460 2.17 1.49 19.92
C VAL A 460 1.70 1.01 18.56
N ALA A 461 0.49 0.44 18.51
CA ALA A 461 -0.07 -0.20 17.33
C ALA A 461 -1.24 0.58 16.72
N GLY A 462 -1.48 0.33 15.42
CA GLY A 462 -2.60 0.86 14.65
C GLY A 462 -2.18 1.83 13.56
N LYS A 463 -1.51 2.92 13.91
CA LYS A 463 -1.15 4.01 13.00
C LYS A 463 0.14 3.78 12.23
N GLY A 464 1.12 3.13 12.85
CA GLY A 464 2.41 2.86 12.20
C GLY A 464 3.07 4.14 11.64
N HIS A 465 3.12 4.25 10.32
CA HIS A 465 3.72 5.37 9.59
C HIS A 465 2.84 6.63 9.51
N GLU A 466 1.56 6.54 9.85
CA GLU A 466 0.63 7.67 9.75
C GLU A 466 1.09 8.85 10.64
N THR A 467 1.10 10.04 10.04
CA THR A 467 1.49 11.29 10.72
C THR A 467 0.29 12.20 10.98
N TYR A 468 -0.90 11.65 11.01
CA TYR A 468 -2.15 12.39 11.19
C TYR A 468 -3.16 11.60 12.03
N GLN A 469 -4.14 12.31 12.58
CA GLN A 469 -5.35 11.76 13.19
C GLN A 469 -6.58 12.41 12.54
N LEU A 470 -7.58 11.58 12.17
CA LEU A 470 -8.84 12.01 11.57
C LEU A 470 -9.93 12.06 12.64
N ILE A 471 -10.41 13.26 12.96
CA ILE A 471 -11.46 13.49 13.95
C ILE A 471 -12.57 14.32 13.29
N GLY A 472 -13.74 13.72 13.05
CA GLY A 472 -14.74 14.30 12.17
C GLY A 472 -14.18 14.44 10.75
N ASP A 473 -14.27 15.64 10.21
CA ASP A 473 -13.70 16.02 8.90
C ASP A 473 -12.32 16.70 9.04
N GLU A 474 -11.80 16.81 10.27
CA GLU A 474 -10.54 17.48 10.55
C GLU A 474 -9.36 16.51 10.52
N ILE A 475 -8.29 16.90 9.82
CA ILE A 475 -7.02 16.19 9.79
C ILE A 475 -6.06 16.94 10.71
N ARG A 476 -5.64 16.30 11.82
CA ARG A 476 -4.67 16.85 12.76
C ARG A 476 -3.34 16.14 12.63
N HIS A 477 -2.23 16.90 12.72
CA HIS A 477 -0.91 16.27 12.81
C HIS A 477 -0.79 15.44 14.09
N PHE A 478 -0.40 14.17 13.94
CA PHE A 478 -0.18 13.24 15.03
C PHE A 478 0.74 12.10 14.60
N ASP A 479 1.88 11.95 15.23
CA ASP A 479 2.85 10.89 14.94
C ASP A 479 3.21 10.16 16.24
N ASP A 480 2.95 8.86 16.29
CA ASP A 480 3.22 8.00 17.44
C ASP A 480 4.70 8.06 17.86
N ARG A 481 5.62 8.16 16.89
CA ARG A 481 7.08 8.25 17.13
C ARG A 481 7.48 9.55 17.81
N GLU A 482 6.85 10.65 17.40
CA GLU A 482 7.10 11.96 18.06
C GLU A 482 6.62 11.95 19.50
N GLU A 483 5.43 11.40 19.76
CA GLU A 483 4.87 11.36 21.12
C GLU A 483 5.68 10.42 22.04
N LEU A 484 6.18 9.30 21.53
CA LEU A 484 7.11 8.43 22.26
C LEU A 484 8.40 9.16 22.63
N ARG A 485 9.02 9.90 21.69
CA ARG A 485 10.25 10.66 21.95
C ARG A 485 10.03 11.79 22.97
N LYS A 486 8.87 12.48 22.91
CA LYS A 486 8.49 13.52 23.90
C LYS A 486 8.27 12.93 25.30
N GLY A 487 7.84 11.69 25.40
CA GLY A 487 7.65 10.97 26.66
C GLY A 487 8.94 10.36 27.24
N ARG A 488 10.07 10.44 26.51
CA ARG A 488 11.35 9.81 26.89
C ARG A 488 11.73 10.11 28.33
N LYS A 489 12.14 9.06 29.05
CA LYS A 489 12.73 9.16 30.40
C LYS A 489 14.18 9.64 30.28
N LEU A 490 14.53 10.64 31.05
CA LEU A 490 15.89 11.18 31.11
C LEU A 490 16.80 10.27 31.96
#